data_b95e89938d7dbbdfbab4e5378dcc7004
#
_entry.id   b95e89938d7dbbdfbab4e5378dcc7004
#
_cell.length_a   1.000
_cell.length_b   1.000
_cell.length_c   1.000
_cell.angle_alpha   90.00
_cell.angle_beta   90.00
_cell.angle_gamma   90.00
#
_symmetry.space_group_name_H-M   'P 1'
#
loop_
_entity.id
_entity.type
_entity.pdbx_description
1 polymer ?
#
loop_
_entity_poly.entity_id
_entity_poly.type
_entity_poly.pdbx_seq_one_letter_code
_entity_poly.pdbx_strand_id
1 'polypeptide(L)'
;SSGANALDTAKRVKAEIDKLKPYFPEWVETTYPYDTTEFIQVSINEVVHTLIEAIILVVFIMYLFLQNFRATLIPSITVPVVLLGTFAIMQVCGFSINTLTMFGLVLAIGLLVDDAIVVVENVERILHEEPNITPKQATIKSMDEITGALIGIALVLSAVFIPMAFFGGSTGIIYRQFSITIVSAMVLSVAIAIILTPALCASILLPPGAKEEKKTWFTALNKRFDKLYSPIRKLLALWNNFFAYISEKYQEKVKVIVKRIGRYLVYYVAICVALVFCFTRIPTAFLPSEDQGVLMTMVSLPA
;
A
#
# COMPACT_ATOMS: atom_id res chain seq x y z
N SER A 1 -8.70 20.61 -23.75
CA SER A 1 -8.33 19.49 -24.63
C SER A 1 -8.43 18.17 -23.86
N SER A 2 -8.76 17.10 -24.55
CA SER A 2 -8.77 15.75 -23.98
C SER A 2 -7.39 15.45 -23.35
N GLY A 3 -7.35 15.12 -22.06
CA GLY A 3 -6.10 14.86 -21.32
C GLY A 3 -5.54 16.05 -20.52
N ALA A 4 -6.17 17.22 -20.57
CA ALA A 4 -5.75 18.33 -19.73
C ALA A 4 -6.06 18.07 -18.24
N ASN A 5 -5.15 18.49 -17.35
CA ASN A 5 -5.38 18.41 -15.91
C ASN A 5 -6.48 19.41 -15.51
N ALA A 6 -7.59 18.89 -14.98
CA ALA A 6 -8.77 19.69 -14.63
C ALA A 6 -8.45 20.75 -13.56
N LEU A 7 -7.66 20.39 -12.51
CA LEU A 7 -7.29 21.28 -11.42
C LEU A 7 -6.39 22.42 -11.92
N ASP A 8 -5.39 22.11 -12.74
CA ASP A 8 -4.48 23.13 -13.28
C ASP A 8 -5.22 24.05 -14.26
N THR A 9 -6.10 23.50 -15.08
CA THR A 9 -6.93 24.27 -16.01
C THR A 9 -7.86 25.22 -15.26
N ALA A 10 -8.59 24.75 -14.24
CA ALA A 10 -9.47 25.59 -13.45
C ALA A 10 -8.70 26.70 -12.73
N LYS A 11 -7.53 26.38 -12.16
CA LYS A 11 -6.66 27.36 -11.51
C LYS A 11 -6.21 28.46 -12.46
N ARG A 12 -5.82 28.08 -13.70
CA ARG A 12 -5.43 29.06 -14.72
C ARG A 12 -6.61 29.92 -15.17
N VAL A 13 -7.79 29.32 -15.38
CA VAL A 13 -9.00 30.06 -15.76
C VAL A 13 -9.41 31.04 -14.67
N LYS A 14 -9.45 30.61 -13.40
CA LYS A 14 -9.78 31.49 -12.28
C LYS A 14 -8.77 32.65 -12.15
N ALA A 15 -7.46 32.36 -12.27
CA ALA A 15 -6.42 33.37 -12.25
C ALA A 15 -6.55 34.39 -13.40
N GLU A 16 -6.95 33.96 -14.58
CA GLU A 16 -7.15 34.86 -15.73
C GLU A 16 -8.38 35.74 -15.54
N ILE A 17 -9.48 35.15 -15.02
CA ILE A 17 -10.69 35.92 -14.69
C ILE A 17 -10.37 36.97 -13.61
N ASP A 18 -9.58 36.61 -12.57
CA ASP A 18 -9.20 37.56 -11.52
C ASP A 18 -8.36 38.73 -12.04
N LYS A 19 -7.54 38.55 -13.07
CA LYS A 19 -6.84 39.64 -13.77
C LYS A 19 -7.79 40.54 -14.56
N LEU A 20 -8.88 40.00 -15.04
CA LEU A 20 -9.87 40.74 -15.82
C LEU A 20 -10.91 41.45 -14.94
N LYS A 21 -11.13 41.02 -13.70
CA LYS A 21 -12.08 41.65 -12.76
C LYS A 21 -11.98 43.17 -12.64
N PRO A 22 -10.79 43.79 -12.60
CA PRO A 22 -10.66 45.24 -12.51
C PRO A 22 -11.24 45.98 -13.73
N TYR A 23 -11.45 45.32 -14.83
CA TYR A 23 -12.01 45.87 -16.06
C TYR A 23 -13.52 45.64 -16.19
N PHE A 24 -14.14 44.90 -15.27
CA PHE A 24 -15.56 44.65 -15.27
C PHE A 24 -16.33 45.85 -14.72
N PRO A 25 -17.52 46.15 -15.27
CA PRO A 25 -18.42 47.14 -14.67
C PRO A 25 -18.80 46.75 -13.23
N GLU A 26 -19.05 47.74 -12.35
CA GLU A 26 -19.36 47.50 -10.94
C GLU A 26 -20.56 46.59 -10.67
N TRP A 27 -21.45 46.42 -11.63
CA TRP A 27 -22.62 45.55 -11.53
C TRP A 27 -22.40 44.14 -12.08
N VAL A 28 -21.18 43.79 -12.53
CA VAL A 28 -20.83 42.47 -13.03
C VAL A 28 -20.08 41.70 -11.98
N GLU A 29 -20.65 40.60 -11.48
CA GLU A 29 -20.03 39.69 -10.56
C GLU A 29 -19.77 38.33 -11.25
N THR A 30 -18.59 37.73 -10.95
CA THR A 30 -18.24 36.42 -11.49
C THR A 30 -18.58 35.33 -10.48
N THR A 31 -19.41 34.39 -10.92
CA THR A 31 -19.78 33.21 -10.14
C THR A 31 -19.38 31.93 -10.87
N TYR A 32 -19.09 30.90 -10.15
CA TYR A 32 -18.76 29.57 -10.68
C TYR A 32 -19.87 28.60 -10.24
N PRO A 33 -21.03 28.56 -10.91
CA PRO A 33 -22.18 27.79 -10.44
C PRO A 33 -21.97 26.27 -10.45
N TYR A 34 -21.00 25.81 -11.23
CA TYR A 34 -20.64 24.41 -11.29
C TYR A 34 -19.12 24.27 -11.40
N ASP A 35 -18.48 23.83 -10.32
CA ASP A 35 -17.05 23.58 -10.25
C ASP A 35 -16.78 22.20 -9.67
N THR A 36 -16.39 21.26 -10.53
CA THR A 36 -16.04 19.90 -10.14
C THR A 36 -14.67 19.79 -9.50
N THR A 37 -13.83 20.84 -9.57
CA THR A 37 -12.46 20.79 -9.07
C THR A 37 -12.38 20.81 -7.57
N GLU A 38 -13.35 21.38 -6.86
CA GLU A 38 -13.45 21.33 -5.40
C GLU A 38 -13.63 19.87 -4.93
N PHE A 39 -14.55 19.14 -5.57
CA PHE A 39 -14.75 17.73 -5.27
C PHE A 39 -13.48 16.89 -5.54
N ILE A 40 -12.81 17.13 -6.67
CA ILE A 40 -11.55 16.45 -7.00
C ILE A 40 -10.47 16.74 -5.96
N GLN A 41 -10.35 18.01 -5.53
CA GLN A 41 -9.36 18.39 -4.53
C GLN A 41 -9.64 17.75 -3.16
N VAL A 42 -10.88 17.72 -2.71
CA VAL A 42 -11.30 17.04 -1.50
C VAL A 42 -10.97 15.54 -1.59
N SER A 43 -11.35 14.91 -2.70
CA SER A 43 -11.07 13.49 -2.93
C SER A 43 -9.57 13.17 -2.90
N ILE A 44 -8.72 14.01 -3.50
CA ILE A 44 -7.27 13.82 -3.47
C ILE A 44 -6.75 13.96 -2.03
N ASN A 45 -7.20 14.97 -1.29
CA ASN A 45 -6.79 15.17 0.09
C ASN A 45 -7.19 13.98 0.99
N GLU A 46 -8.41 13.47 0.84
CA GLU A 46 -8.89 12.28 1.56
C GLU A 46 -8.01 11.06 1.27
N VAL A 47 -7.64 10.85 0.02
CA VAL A 47 -6.77 9.72 -0.34
C VAL A 47 -5.34 9.92 0.19
N VAL A 48 -4.81 11.15 0.21
CA VAL A 48 -3.50 11.42 0.85
C VAL A 48 -3.55 11.14 2.34
N HIS A 49 -4.62 11.54 3.04
CA HIS A 49 -4.83 11.19 4.43
C HIS A 49 -4.88 9.67 4.64
N THR A 50 -5.67 8.97 3.85
CA THR A 50 -5.75 7.50 3.89
C THR A 50 -4.38 6.84 3.63
N LEU A 51 -3.58 7.38 2.72
CA LEU A 51 -2.24 6.91 2.43
C LEU A 51 -1.33 7.01 3.68
N ILE A 52 -1.35 8.14 4.36
CA ILE A 52 -0.57 8.38 5.58
C ILE A 52 -1.05 7.45 6.71
N GLU A 53 -2.36 7.31 6.89
CA GLU A 53 -2.95 6.41 7.88
C GLU A 53 -2.57 4.96 7.60
N ALA A 54 -2.61 4.52 6.35
CA ALA A 54 -2.20 3.18 5.94
C ALA A 54 -0.73 2.93 6.28
N ILE A 55 0.17 3.86 5.99
CA ILE A 55 1.59 3.74 6.32
C ILE A 55 1.78 3.62 7.85
N ILE A 56 1.12 4.49 8.63
CA ILE A 56 1.21 4.46 10.09
C ILE A 56 0.71 3.12 10.64
N LEU A 57 -0.45 2.66 10.15
CA LEU A 57 -1.05 1.39 10.57
C LEU A 57 -0.14 0.20 10.24
N VAL A 58 0.43 0.18 9.04
CA VAL A 58 1.36 -0.87 8.60
C VAL A 58 2.61 -0.89 9.49
N VAL A 59 3.23 0.27 9.75
CA VAL A 59 4.39 0.37 10.64
C VAL A 59 4.04 -0.10 12.06
N PHE A 60 2.87 0.27 12.56
CA PHE A 60 2.39 -0.17 13.87
C PHE A 60 2.21 -1.70 13.94
N ILE A 61 1.55 -2.28 12.94
CA ILE A 61 1.33 -3.74 12.87
C ILE A 61 2.67 -4.47 12.77
N MET A 62 3.58 -4.01 11.90
CA MET A 62 4.92 -4.59 11.79
C MET A 62 5.66 -4.55 13.13
N TYR A 63 5.61 -3.42 13.85
CA TYR A 63 6.22 -3.33 15.16
C TYR A 63 5.61 -4.29 16.17
N LEU A 64 4.30 -4.51 16.10
CA LEU A 64 3.59 -5.45 16.98
C LEU A 64 4.05 -6.90 16.77
N PHE A 65 4.32 -7.29 15.51
CA PHE A 65 4.76 -8.64 15.17
C PHE A 65 6.26 -8.85 15.34
N LEU A 66 7.08 -7.96 14.80
CA LEU A 66 8.55 -8.08 14.85
C LEU A 66 9.11 -7.76 16.23
N GLN A 67 8.44 -6.87 17.00
CA GLN A 67 8.88 -6.39 18.33
C GLN A 67 10.34 -5.92 18.38
N ASN A 68 10.88 -5.58 17.22
CA ASN A 68 12.23 -5.09 17.01
C ASN A 68 12.17 -3.79 16.21
N PHE A 69 12.50 -2.68 16.86
CA PHE A 69 12.43 -1.36 16.24
C PHE A 69 13.35 -1.25 15.02
N ARG A 70 14.51 -1.91 15.05
CA ARG A 70 15.46 -1.89 13.93
C ARG A 70 14.92 -2.62 12.71
N ALA A 71 14.32 -3.79 12.94
CA ALA A 71 13.66 -4.57 11.92
C ALA A 71 12.47 -3.81 11.30
N THR A 72 11.65 -3.17 12.14
CA THR A 72 10.50 -2.37 11.70
C THR A 72 10.92 -1.14 10.90
N LEU A 73 12.07 -0.53 11.22
CA LEU A 73 12.56 0.67 10.54
C LEU A 73 12.87 0.39 9.06
N ILE A 74 13.31 -0.82 8.72
CA ILE A 74 13.71 -1.17 7.36
C ILE A 74 12.52 -1.08 6.38
N PRO A 75 11.40 -1.79 6.59
CA PRO A 75 10.23 -1.63 5.74
C PRO A 75 9.63 -0.21 5.81
N SER A 76 9.74 0.46 6.97
CA SER A 76 9.27 1.85 7.11
C SER A 76 10.01 2.85 6.21
N ILE A 77 11.25 2.56 5.86
CA ILE A 77 12.05 3.35 4.91
C ILE A 77 11.74 2.95 3.47
N THR A 78 11.56 1.65 3.20
CA THR A 78 11.36 1.15 1.83
C THR A 78 10.04 1.60 1.23
N VAL A 79 8.96 1.68 2.03
CA VAL A 79 7.64 2.11 1.55
C VAL A 79 7.64 3.51 0.94
N PRO A 80 8.11 4.56 1.61
CA PRO A 80 8.20 5.88 0.99
C PRO A 80 9.07 5.91 -0.27
N VAL A 81 10.16 5.13 -0.31
CA VAL A 81 11.05 5.06 -1.48
C VAL A 81 10.34 4.47 -2.68
N VAL A 82 9.57 3.37 -2.48
CA VAL A 82 8.76 2.78 -3.56
C VAL A 82 7.70 3.76 -4.04
N LEU A 83 7.00 4.43 -3.15
CA LEU A 83 5.95 5.40 -3.50
C LEU A 83 6.52 6.57 -4.32
N LEU A 84 7.62 7.17 -3.87
CA LEU A 84 8.28 8.25 -4.60
C LEU A 84 8.78 7.78 -5.98
N GLY A 85 9.33 6.57 -6.05
CA GLY A 85 9.73 5.96 -7.32
C GLY A 85 8.54 5.73 -8.26
N THR A 86 7.39 5.30 -7.73
CA THR A 86 6.16 5.13 -8.50
C THR A 86 5.64 6.46 -9.05
N PHE A 87 5.66 7.53 -8.24
CA PHE A 87 5.31 8.87 -8.71
C PHE A 87 6.26 9.35 -9.82
N ALA A 88 7.56 9.07 -9.71
CA ALA A 88 8.52 9.42 -10.76
C ALA A 88 8.22 8.68 -12.07
N ILE A 89 7.89 7.38 -12.03
CA ILE A 89 7.49 6.63 -13.22
C ILE A 89 6.19 7.18 -13.81
N MET A 90 5.18 7.48 -12.98
CA MET A 90 3.93 8.08 -13.44
C MET A 90 4.19 9.41 -14.17
N GLN A 91 5.07 10.24 -13.65
CA GLN A 91 5.46 11.51 -14.28
C GLN A 91 6.12 11.30 -15.65
N VAL A 92 7.03 10.33 -15.76
CA VAL A 92 7.67 9.98 -17.04
C VAL A 92 6.65 9.45 -18.06
N CYS A 93 5.66 8.69 -17.60
CA CYS A 93 4.55 8.20 -18.44
C CYS A 93 3.53 9.29 -18.81
N GLY A 94 3.67 10.51 -18.30
CA GLY A 94 2.73 11.62 -18.55
C GLY A 94 1.38 11.44 -17.85
N PHE A 95 1.32 10.65 -16.78
CA PHE A 95 0.11 10.45 -15.98
C PHE A 95 -0.03 11.54 -14.93
N SER A 96 -1.29 11.94 -14.69
CA SER A 96 -1.64 12.88 -13.63
C SER A 96 -2.00 12.14 -12.35
N ILE A 97 -1.77 12.79 -11.21
CA ILE A 97 -2.32 12.36 -9.94
C ILE A 97 -3.82 12.59 -9.99
N ASN A 98 -4.60 11.55 -9.87
CA ASN A 98 -6.05 11.56 -9.81
C ASN A 98 -6.55 10.50 -8.81
N THR A 99 -7.83 10.53 -8.49
CA THR A 99 -8.44 9.63 -7.51
C THR A 99 -8.13 8.16 -7.79
N LEU A 100 -8.15 7.74 -9.05
CA LEU A 100 -7.90 6.34 -9.44
C LEU A 100 -6.43 5.93 -9.29
N THR A 101 -5.50 6.80 -9.71
CA THR A 101 -4.07 6.52 -9.51
C THR A 101 -3.71 6.50 -8.04
N MET A 102 -4.35 7.34 -7.23
CA MET A 102 -4.19 7.34 -5.77
C MET A 102 -4.78 6.09 -5.12
N PHE A 103 -5.97 5.63 -5.55
CA PHE A 103 -6.49 4.32 -5.11
C PHE A 103 -5.57 3.17 -5.49
N GLY A 104 -5.01 3.20 -6.69
CA GLY A 104 -4.00 2.22 -7.11
C GLY A 104 -2.79 2.21 -6.18
N LEU A 105 -2.32 3.38 -5.75
CA LEU A 105 -1.21 3.51 -4.80
C LEU A 105 -1.57 3.00 -3.40
N VAL A 106 -2.77 3.32 -2.88
CA VAL A 106 -3.23 2.80 -1.58
C VAL A 106 -3.31 1.27 -1.61
N LEU A 107 -3.88 0.71 -2.68
CA LEU A 107 -3.91 -0.74 -2.86
C LEU A 107 -2.49 -1.33 -2.98
N ALA A 108 -1.62 -0.66 -3.74
CA ALA A 108 -0.24 -1.09 -3.90
C ALA A 108 0.51 -1.11 -2.56
N ILE A 109 0.30 -0.16 -1.64
CA ILE A 109 0.99 -0.16 -0.33
C ILE A 109 0.83 -1.49 0.39
N GLY A 110 -0.39 -2.03 0.45
CA GLY A 110 -0.62 -3.32 1.11
C GLY A 110 0.16 -4.48 0.46
N LEU A 111 0.39 -4.42 -0.85
CA LEU A 111 1.17 -5.42 -1.58
C LEU A 111 2.68 -5.17 -1.49
N LEU A 112 3.10 -3.90 -1.45
CA LEU A 112 4.52 -3.49 -1.47
C LEU A 112 5.24 -3.76 -0.16
N VAL A 113 4.53 -3.59 0.95
CA VAL A 113 5.09 -3.76 2.29
C VAL A 113 5.49 -5.21 2.54
N ASP A 114 4.73 -6.14 1.97
CA ASP A 114 4.92 -7.57 2.17
C ASP A 114 6.29 -8.06 1.69
N ASP A 115 6.76 -7.59 0.52
CA ASP A 115 8.08 -7.95 -0.01
C ASP A 115 9.22 -7.60 0.96
N ALA A 116 9.19 -6.40 1.52
CA ALA A 116 10.22 -5.95 2.48
C ALA A 116 10.11 -6.69 3.82
N ILE A 117 8.88 -7.00 4.28
CA ILE A 117 8.64 -7.76 5.51
C ILE A 117 9.22 -9.17 5.39
N VAL A 118 8.92 -9.88 4.29
CA VAL A 118 9.40 -11.24 4.07
C VAL A 118 10.92 -11.31 4.10
N VAL A 119 11.60 -10.32 3.51
CA VAL A 119 13.08 -10.25 3.56
C VAL A 119 13.56 -10.09 5.00
N VAL A 120 13.02 -9.10 5.73
CA VAL A 120 13.45 -8.82 7.11
C VAL A 120 13.18 -10.00 8.04
N GLU A 121 11.98 -10.59 7.94
CA GLU A 121 11.57 -11.73 8.76
C GLU A 121 12.46 -12.95 8.50
N ASN A 122 12.78 -13.25 7.25
CA ASN A 122 13.64 -14.35 6.90
C ASN A 122 15.09 -14.14 7.39
N VAL A 123 15.61 -12.90 7.32
CA VAL A 123 16.93 -12.56 7.88
C VAL A 123 16.93 -12.70 9.40
N GLU A 124 15.90 -12.21 10.10
CA GLU A 124 15.78 -12.38 11.56
C GLU A 124 15.65 -13.85 11.95
N ARG A 125 14.87 -14.65 11.20
CA ARG A 125 14.77 -16.10 11.43
C ARG A 125 16.13 -16.76 11.36
N ILE A 126 16.91 -16.49 10.32
CA ILE A 126 18.26 -17.07 10.16
C ILE A 126 19.20 -16.63 11.29
N LEU A 127 19.14 -15.36 11.70
CA LEU A 127 19.92 -14.84 12.83
C LEU A 127 19.56 -15.55 14.14
N HIS A 128 18.30 -15.93 14.35
CA HIS A 128 17.86 -16.66 15.54
C HIS A 128 18.22 -18.16 15.49
N GLU A 129 18.15 -18.76 14.32
CA GLU A 129 18.49 -20.19 14.13
C GLU A 129 20.01 -20.44 14.21
N GLU A 130 20.81 -19.47 13.75
CA GLU A 130 22.28 -19.57 13.71
C GLU A 130 22.93 -18.42 14.51
N PRO A 131 23.08 -18.53 15.85
CA PRO A 131 23.54 -17.41 16.70
C PRO A 131 24.95 -16.89 16.41
N ASN A 132 25.78 -17.67 15.70
CA ASN A 132 27.15 -17.30 15.35
C ASN A 132 27.30 -16.62 13.98
N ILE A 133 26.21 -16.43 13.23
CA ILE A 133 26.25 -15.82 11.92
C ILE A 133 26.20 -14.28 12.03
N THR A 134 26.92 -13.61 11.15
CA THR A 134 26.85 -12.14 11.07
C THR A 134 25.59 -11.69 10.32
N PRO A 135 25.03 -10.50 10.59
CA PRO A 135 23.87 -9.99 9.85
C PRO A 135 24.07 -9.98 8.33
N LYS A 136 25.28 -9.68 7.88
CA LYS A 136 25.63 -9.73 6.45
C LYS A 136 25.51 -11.13 5.86
N GLN A 137 26.04 -12.14 6.55
CA GLN A 137 25.97 -13.54 6.10
C GLN A 137 24.53 -14.08 6.15
N ALA A 138 23.78 -13.75 7.23
CA ALA A 138 22.36 -14.09 7.34
C ALA A 138 21.53 -13.48 6.19
N THR A 139 21.81 -12.22 5.83
CA THR A 139 21.16 -11.56 4.71
C THR A 139 21.47 -12.24 3.37
N ILE A 140 22.74 -12.60 3.10
CA ILE A 140 23.11 -13.32 1.86
C ILE A 140 22.34 -14.63 1.79
N LYS A 141 22.36 -15.43 2.87
CA LYS A 141 21.65 -16.70 2.93
C LYS A 141 20.14 -16.54 2.74
N SER A 142 19.55 -15.52 3.37
CA SER A 142 18.13 -15.19 3.21
C SER A 142 17.80 -14.89 1.74
N MET A 143 18.61 -14.08 1.07
CA MET A 143 18.34 -13.73 -0.33
C MET A 143 18.46 -14.91 -1.27
N ASP A 144 19.37 -15.85 -1.01
CA ASP A 144 19.47 -17.10 -1.78
C ASP A 144 18.18 -17.94 -1.65
N GLU A 145 17.54 -17.92 -0.48
CA GLU A 145 16.29 -18.66 -0.23
C GLU A 145 15.06 -18.02 -0.88
N ILE A 146 14.93 -16.68 -0.85
CA ILE A 146 13.66 -16.00 -1.12
C ILE A 146 13.61 -15.20 -2.43
N THR A 147 14.76 -14.87 -3.05
CA THR A 147 14.78 -14.02 -4.26
C THR A 147 13.90 -14.58 -5.39
N GLY A 148 13.95 -15.90 -5.61
CA GLY A 148 13.12 -16.54 -6.62
C GLY A 148 11.62 -16.38 -6.35
N ALA A 149 11.22 -16.49 -5.09
CA ALA A 149 9.82 -16.31 -4.67
C ALA A 149 9.35 -14.86 -4.86
N LEU A 150 10.16 -13.87 -4.46
CA LEU A 150 9.84 -12.44 -4.63
C LEU A 150 9.63 -12.08 -6.10
N ILE A 151 10.54 -12.51 -6.99
CA ILE A 151 10.40 -12.30 -8.44
C ILE A 151 9.14 -13.00 -8.97
N GLY A 152 8.89 -14.23 -8.52
CA GLY A 152 7.71 -14.99 -8.93
C GLY A 152 6.40 -14.29 -8.56
N ILE A 153 6.28 -13.78 -7.33
CA ILE A 153 5.11 -13.03 -6.87
C ILE A 153 4.89 -11.78 -7.73
N ALA A 154 5.92 -10.98 -7.96
CA ALA A 154 5.80 -9.78 -8.79
C ALA A 154 5.40 -10.08 -10.23
N LEU A 155 5.95 -11.13 -10.83
CA LEU A 155 5.58 -11.54 -12.19
C LEU A 155 4.12 -11.99 -12.28
N VAL A 156 3.65 -12.80 -11.32
CA VAL A 156 2.25 -13.27 -11.29
C VAL A 156 1.29 -12.11 -11.10
N LEU A 157 1.54 -11.22 -10.15
CA LEU A 157 0.69 -10.07 -9.91
C LEU A 157 0.72 -9.10 -11.11
N SER A 158 1.89 -8.84 -11.68
CA SER A 158 1.99 -8.01 -12.89
C SER A 158 1.23 -8.62 -14.06
N ALA A 159 1.28 -9.94 -14.24
CA ALA A 159 0.55 -10.65 -15.30
C ALA A 159 -0.98 -10.51 -15.16
N VAL A 160 -1.50 -10.32 -13.95
CA VAL A 160 -2.93 -10.04 -13.71
C VAL A 160 -3.30 -8.61 -14.12
N PHE A 161 -2.45 -7.63 -13.81
CA PHE A 161 -2.76 -6.22 -14.05
C PHE A 161 -2.40 -5.74 -15.46
N ILE A 162 -1.34 -6.26 -16.10
CA ILE A 162 -0.90 -5.84 -17.44
C ILE A 162 -2.02 -5.91 -18.49
N PRO A 163 -2.87 -6.94 -18.58
CA PRO A 163 -3.95 -6.99 -19.56
C PRO A 163 -4.94 -5.81 -19.45
N MET A 164 -5.16 -5.30 -18.23
CA MET A 164 -6.05 -4.15 -18.00
C MET A 164 -5.54 -2.86 -18.67
N ALA A 165 -4.21 -2.74 -18.87
CA ALA A 165 -3.62 -1.59 -19.55
C ALA A 165 -3.96 -1.53 -21.06
N PHE A 166 -4.41 -2.63 -21.65
CA PHE A 166 -4.75 -2.75 -23.06
C PHE A 166 -6.26 -2.63 -23.35
N PHE A 167 -7.08 -2.37 -22.34
CA PHE A 167 -8.50 -2.13 -22.58
C PHE A 167 -8.72 -0.89 -23.44
N GLY A 168 -9.65 -0.99 -24.39
CA GLY A 168 -10.03 0.10 -25.30
C GLY A 168 -11.16 0.98 -24.76
N GLY A 169 -11.43 2.08 -25.47
CA GLY A 169 -12.52 3.01 -25.14
C GLY A 169 -12.20 3.98 -24.01
N SER A 170 -13.19 4.77 -23.60
CA SER A 170 -13.04 5.78 -22.53
C SER A 170 -12.65 5.17 -21.19
N THR A 171 -13.15 3.96 -20.91
CA THR A 171 -12.83 3.18 -19.71
C THR A 171 -11.39 2.67 -19.73
N GLY A 172 -10.84 2.41 -20.93
CA GLY A 172 -9.46 1.94 -21.08
C GLY A 172 -8.43 2.95 -20.59
N ILE A 173 -8.69 4.26 -20.69
CA ILE A 173 -7.80 5.30 -20.17
C ILE A 173 -7.66 5.17 -18.63
N ILE A 174 -8.78 4.93 -17.97
CA ILE A 174 -8.89 4.76 -16.53
C ILE A 174 -8.11 3.50 -16.08
N TYR A 175 -8.42 2.36 -16.69
CA TYR A 175 -7.77 1.09 -16.37
C TYR A 175 -6.28 1.08 -16.70
N ARG A 176 -5.86 1.77 -17.75
CA ARG A 176 -4.44 1.89 -18.12
C ARG A 176 -3.64 2.61 -17.05
N GLN A 177 -4.11 3.78 -16.59
CA GLN A 177 -3.41 4.54 -15.54
C GLN A 177 -3.34 3.75 -14.23
N PHE A 178 -4.45 3.16 -13.81
CA PHE A 178 -4.53 2.33 -12.62
C PHE A 178 -3.57 1.12 -12.68
N SER A 179 -3.64 0.37 -13.78
CA SER A 179 -2.82 -0.82 -13.99
C SER A 179 -1.33 -0.50 -14.03
N ILE A 180 -0.93 0.50 -14.81
CA ILE A 180 0.49 0.90 -14.91
C ILE A 180 1.01 1.40 -13.57
N THR A 181 0.18 2.13 -12.80
CA THR A 181 0.57 2.58 -11.44
C THR A 181 0.87 1.38 -10.54
N ILE A 182 -0.01 0.38 -10.49
CA ILE A 182 0.18 -0.81 -9.65
C ILE A 182 1.39 -1.62 -10.13
N VAL A 183 1.50 -1.91 -11.42
CA VAL A 183 2.61 -2.69 -11.97
C VAL A 183 3.94 -1.99 -11.73
N SER A 184 4.02 -0.68 -11.93
CA SER A 184 5.23 0.10 -11.65
C SER A 184 5.61 0.03 -10.18
N ALA A 185 4.64 0.17 -9.29
CA ALA A 185 4.85 0.05 -7.85
C ALA A 185 5.37 -1.34 -7.47
N MET A 186 4.80 -2.41 -8.01
CA MET A 186 5.23 -3.79 -7.77
C MET A 186 6.66 -4.07 -8.25
N VAL A 187 6.98 -3.65 -9.48
CA VAL A 187 8.33 -3.82 -10.04
C VAL A 187 9.35 -3.07 -9.19
N LEU A 188 9.05 -1.85 -8.76
CA LEU A 188 9.90 -1.08 -7.86
C LEU A 188 10.02 -1.73 -6.48
N SER A 189 8.92 -2.29 -5.93
CA SER A 189 8.93 -2.98 -4.64
C SER A 189 9.93 -4.12 -4.64
N VAL A 190 9.82 -5.02 -5.61
CA VAL A 190 10.74 -6.15 -5.72
C VAL A 190 12.18 -5.69 -5.97
N ALA A 191 12.40 -4.68 -6.81
CA ALA A 191 13.74 -4.13 -7.00
C ALA A 191 14.32 -3.59 -5.69
N ILE A 192 13.53 -2.87 -4.90
CA ILE A 192 13.94 -2.36 -3.59
C ILE A 192 14.11 -3.49 -2.57
N ALA A 193 13.22 -4.49 -2.58
CA ALA A 193 13.33 -5.67 -1.72
C ALA A 193 14.60 -6.49 -1.99
N ILE A 194 15.09 -6.51 -3.23
CA ILE A 194 16.31 -7.23 -3.61
C ILE A 194 17.58 -6.38 -3.40
N ILE A 195 17.49 -5.05 -3.51
CA ILE A 195 18.67 -4.16 -3.48
C ILE A 195 18.78 -3.43 -2.13
N LEU A 196 17.77 -2.64 -1.78
CA LEU A 196 17.83 -1.75 -0.63
C LEU A 196 17.58 -2.49 0.69
N THR A 197 16.57 -3.35 0.74
CA THR A 197 16.19 -4.06 1.96
C THR A 197 17.33 -4.93 2.49
N PRO A 198 18.03 -5.75 1.69
CA PRO A 198 19.17 -6.53 2.16
C PRO A 198 20.34 -5.65 2.65
N ALA A 199 20.60 -4.53 1.96
CA ALA A 199 21.64 -3.59 2.37
C ALA A 199 21.34 -2.98 3.75
N LEU A 200 20.06 -2.64 3.99
CA LEU A 200 19.60 -2.15 5.29
C LEU A 200 19.63 -3.26 6.36
N CYS A 201 19.24 -4.48 6.05
CA CYS A 201 19.32 -5.63 6.97
C CYS A 201 20.77 -5.87 7.43
N ALA A 202 21.68 -5.94 6.48
CA ALA A 202 23.11 -6.15 6.77
C ALA A 202 23.74 -5.02 7.60
N SER A 203 23.18 -3.79 7.54
CA SER A 203 23.74 -2.60 8.21
C SER A 203 23.06 -2.27 9.53
N ILE A 204 21.77 -2.52 9.66
CA ILE A 204 20.94 -2.07 10.81
C ILE A 204 20.70 -3.19 11.81
N LEU A 205 20.53 -4.45 11.35
CA LEU A 205 20.25 -5.57 12.23
C LEU A 205 21.49 -5.92 13.05
N LEU A 206 21.25 -6.43 14.26
CA LEU A 206 22.29 -6.92 15.17
C LEU A 206 22.12 -8.43 15.40
N PRO A 207 23.24 -9.15 15.59
CA PRO A 207 23.15 -10.56 15.98
C PRO A 207 22.47 -10.70 17.35
N PRO A 208 21.75 -11.81 17.59
CA PRO A 208 21.11 -12.09 18.89
C PRO A 208 22.12 -12.03 20.02
N GLY A 209 21.83 -11.28 21.07
CA GLY A 209 22.70 -11.16 22.24
C GLY A 209 23.84 -10.13 22.13
N ALA A 210 23.95 -9.41 21.01
CA ALA A 210 24.89 -8.29 20.94
C ALA A 210 24.49 -7.20 21.94
N LYS A 211 25.37 -6.91 22.89
CA LYS A 211 25.19 -5.78 23.82
C LYS A 211 25.27 -4.50 22.99
N GLU A 212 24.23 -3.69 23.05
CA GLU A 212 24.25 -2.34 22.46
C GLU A 212 25.46 -1.57 23.02
N GLU A 213 26.45 -1.33 22.17
CA GLU A 213 27.52 -0.40 22.52
C GLU A 213 26.91 0.98 22.76
N LYS A 214 27.24 1.57 23.91
CA LYS A 214 26.61 2.71 24.58
C LYS A 214 26.73 4.07 23.84
N LYS A 215 26.72 4.14 22.52
CA LYS A 215 26.90 5.45 21.84
C LYS A 215 26.04 5.61 20.58
N THR A 216 24.72 5.51 20.70
CA THR A 216 23.85 5.97 19.62
C THR A 216 22.71 6.76 20.25
N TRP A 217 22.31 7.90 19.67
CA TRP A 217 21.16 8.68 20.08
C TRP A 217 19.88 7.84 20.27
N PHE A 218 19.81 6.69 19.60
CA PHE A 218 18.80 5.65 19.77
C PHE A 218 18.72 5.10 21.22
N THR A 219 19.84 4.95 21.94
CA THR A 219 19.83 4.45 23.33
C THR A 219 19.29 5.50 24.31
N ALA A 220 19.50 6.78 24.03
CA ALA A 220 18.90 7.87 24.81
C ALA A 220 17.38 7.96 24.60
N LEU A 221 16.92 7.75 23.37
CA LEU A 221 15.49 7.68 23.04
C LEU A 221 14.85 6.46 23.73
N ASN A 222 15.48 5.30 23.64
CA ASN A 222 14.98 4.04 24.23
C ASN A 222 14.84 4.16 25.75
N LYS A 223 15.81 4.78 26.47
CA LYS A 223 15.72 5.00 27.92
C LYS A 223 14.58 5.94 28.35
N ARG A 224 14.25 6.92 27.53
CA ARG A 224 13.15 7.85 27.80
C ARG A 224 11.80 7.21 27.53
N PHE A 225 11.76 6.30 26.58
CA PHE A 225 10.59 5.49 26.26
C PHE A 225 10.40 4.29 27.20
N ASP A 226 11.43 3.74 27.84
CA ASP A 226 11.34 2.58 28.76
C ASP A 226 10.36 2.79 29.91
N LYS A 227 10.21 3.99 30.41
CA LYS A 227 9.24 4.34 31.46
C LYS A 227 7.79 4.41 30.95
N LEU A 228 7.61 4.78 29.68
CA LEU A 228 6.30 4.79 28.99
C LEU A 228 5.91 3.39 28.49
N TYR A 229 6.88 2.50 28.32
CA TYR A 229 6.75 1.16 27.74
C TYR A 229 6.29 0.08 28.74
N SER A 230 6.25 0.38 30.04
CA SER A 230 5.83 -0.63 31.04
C SER A 230 4.43 -1.21 30.78
N PRO A 231 3.36 -0.40 30.48
CA PRO A 231 2.05 -0.94 30.14
C PRO A 231 2.06 -1.62 28.76
N ILE A 232 2.83 -1.10 27.81
CA ILE A 232 2.93 -1.64 26.45
C ILE A 232 3.63 -3.01 26.47
N ARG A 233 4.67 -3.20 27.30
CA ARG A 233 5.31 -4.51 27.49
C ARG A 233 4.36 -5.58 28.03
N LYS A 234 3.44 -5.24 28.93
CA LYS A 234 2.41 -6.16 29.38
C LYS A 234 1.45 -6.52 28.26
N LEU A 235 1.05 -5.53 27.45
CA LEU A 235 0.19 -5.74 26.27
C LEU A 235 0.88 -6.62 25.22
N LEU A 236 2.16 -6.37 24.93
CA LEU A 236 2.97 -7.19 24.01
C LEU A 236 3.15 -8.62 24.53
N ALA A 237 3.37 -8.81 25.84
CA ALA A 237 3.44 -10.14 26.43
C ALA A 237 2.10 -10.89 26.33
N LEU A 238 0.98 -10.19 26.55
CA LEU A 238 -0.36 -10.74 26.34
C LEU A 238 -0.58 -11.13 24.87
N TRP A 239 -0.16 -10.28 23.94
CA TRP A 239 -0.20 -10.54 22.50
C TRP A 239 0.61 -11.78 22.14
N ASN A 240 1.85 -11.92 22.62
CA ASN A 240 2.69 -13.06 22.34
C ASN A 240 2.09 -14.37 22.85
N ASN A 241 1.55 -14.37 24.07
CA ASN A 241 0.87 -15.54 24.62
C ASN A 241 -0.38 -15.91 23.81
N PHE A 242 -1.15 -14.91 23.40
CA PHE A 242 -2.34 -15.11 22.57
C PHE A 242 -1.95 -15.66 21.18
N PHE A 243 -0.92 -15.10 20.57
CA PHE A 243 -0.44 -15.54 19.26
C PHE A 243 0.16 -16.96 19.31
N ALA A 244 0.93 -17.27 20.34
CA ALA A 244 1.47 -18.62 20.58
C ALA A 244 0.33 -19.65 20.73
N TYR A 245 -0.70 -19.33 21.53
CA TYR A 245 -1.88 -20.18 21.69
C TYR A 245 -2.62 -20.42 20.37
N ILE A 246 -2.83 -19.37 19.58
CA ILE A 246 -3.49 -19.50 18.26
C ILE A 246 -2.64 -20.34 17.31
N SER A 247 -1.32 -20.11 17.30
CA SER A 247 -0.37 -20.85 16.45
C SER A 247 -0.37 -22.34 16.77
N GLU A 248 -0.36 -22.70 18.06
CA GLU A 248 -0.43 -24.09 18.50
C GLU A 248 -1.76 -24.75 18.08
N LYS A 249 -2.88 -24.06 18.30
CA LYS A 249 -4.21 -24.53 17.88
C LYS A 249 -4.34 -24.67 16.36
N TYR A 250 -3.73 -23.75 15.62
CA TYR A 250 -3.68 -23.82 14.16
C TYR A 250 -2.90 -25.05 13.68
N GLN A 251 -1.71 -25.31 14.27
CA GLN A 251 -0.90 -26.48 13.93
C GLN A 251 -1.64 -27.78 14.21
N GLU A 252 -2.36 -27.90 15.35
CA GLU A 252 -3.19 -29.05 15.65
C GLU A 252 -4.29 -29.28 14.59
N LYS A 253 -4.98 -28.18 14.21
CA LYS A 253 -6.02 -28.27 13.17
C LYS A 253 -5.47 -28.63 11.80
N VAL A 254 -4.32 -28.07 11.42
CA VAL A 254 -3.65 -28.42 10.15
C VAL A 254 -3.30 -29.91 10.10
N LYS A 255 -2.77 -30.47 11.20
CA LYS A 255 -2.50 -31.92 11.28
C LYS A 255 -3.76 -32.76 11.03
N VAL A 256 -4.93 -32.31 11.53
CA VAL A 256 -6.22 -32.99 11.31
C VAL A 256 -6.70 -32.82 9.86
N ILE A 257 -6.56 -31.63 9.29
CA ILE A 257 -6.93 -31.32 7.91
C ILE A 257 -6.13 -32.21 6.94
N VAL A 258 -4.81 -32.27 7.12
CA VAL A 258 -3.93 -33.09 6.28
C VAL A 258 -4.29 -34.59 6.37
N LYS A 259 -4.64 -35.07 7.57
CA LYS A 259 -5.10 -36.45 7.73
C LYS A 259 -6.44 -36.75 7.04
N ARG A 260 -7.29 -35.74 6.82
CA ARG A 260 -8.64 -35.88 6.26
C ARG A 260 -8.84 -35.07 4.99
N ILE A 261 -7.80 -35.00 4.17
CA ILE A 261 -7.74 -34.13 2.98
C ILE A 261 -8.96 -34.29 2.06
N GLY A 262 -9.45 -35.52 1.85
CA GLY A 262 -10.61 -35.78 0.99
C GLY A 262 -11.89 -35.07 1.46
N ARG A 263 -12.14 -34.99 2.79
CA ARG A 263 -13.30 -34.29 3.33
C ARG A 263 -13.17 -32.76 3.13
N TYR A 264 -12.00 -32.23 3.39
CA TYR A 264 -11.76 -30.78 3.25
C TYR A 264 -11.74 -30.35 1.77
N LEU A 265 -11.32 -31.25 0.86
CA LEU A 265 -11.44 -31.01 -0.58
C LEU A 265 -12.92 -30.88 -1.01
N VAL A 266 -13.82 -31.70 -0.46
CA VAL A 266 -15.26 -31.58 -0.71
C VAL A 266 -15.80 -30.23 -0.22
N TYR A 267 -15.39 -29.77 0.98
CA TYR A 267 -15.77 -28.44 1.46
C TYR A 267 -15.23 -27.32 0.55
N TYR A 268 -13.99 -27.45 0.08
CA TYR A 268 -13.41 -26.50 -0.85
C TYR A 268 -14.21 -26.41 -2.16
N VAL A 269 -14.53 -27.56 -2.76
CA VAL A 269 -15.36 -27.61 -3.98
C VAL A 269 -16.74 -27.01 -3.73
N ALA A 270 -17.37 -27.32 -2.60
CA ALA A 270 -18.66 -26.73 -2.25
C ALA A 270 -18.60 -25.19 -2.13
N ILE A 271 -17.53 -24.65 -1.55
CA ILE A 271 -17.31 -23.20 -1.48
C ILE A 271 -17.09 -22.62 -2.89
N CYS A 272 -16.32 -23.28 -3.76
CA CYS A 272 -16.14 -22.83 -5.14
C CYS A 272 -17.47 -22.80 -5.92
N VAL A 273 -18.32 -23.81 -5.76
CA VAL A 273 -19.65 -23.83 -6.37
C VAL A 273 -20.54 -22.68 -5.84
N ALA A 274 -20.51 -22.46 -4.52
CA ALA A 274 -21.25 -21.34 -3.91
C ALA A 274 -20.75 -19.99 -4.42
N LEU A 275 -19.43 -19.80 -4.58
CA LEU A 275 -18.85 -18.58 -5.15
C LEU A 275 -19.31 -18.34 -6.58
N VAL A 276 -19.29 -19.36 -7.44
CA VAL A 276 -19.78 -19.27 -8.83
C VAL A 276 -21.27 -18.91 -8.83
N PHE A 277 -22.07 -19.54 -7.96
CA PHE A 277 -23.48 -19.23 -7.84
C PHE A 277 -23.72 -17.77 -7.40
N CYS A 278 -23.00 -17.28 -6.39
CA CYS A 278 -23.08 -15.90 -5.95
C CYS A 278 -22.67 -14.94 -7.07
N PHE A 279 -21.55 -15.22 -7.75
CA PHE A 279 -21.03 -14.38 -8.83
C PHE A 279 -22.04 -14.20 -9.97
N THR A 280 -22.78 -15.25 -10.33
CA THR A 280 -23.80 -15.18 -11.39
C THR A 280 -25.05 -14.38 -10.97
N ARG A 281 -25.21 -14.06 -9.69
CA ARG A 281 -26.36 -13.30 -9.15
C ARG A 281 -26.05 -11.84 -8.84
N ILE A 282 -24.78 -11.46 -8.85
CA ILE A 282 -24.37 -10.06 -8.57
C ILE A 282 -24.70 -9.21 -9.79
N PRO A 283 -25.44 -8.08 -9.61
CA PRO A 283 -25.70 -7.16 -10.72
C PRO A 283 -24.38 -6.50 -11.14
N THR A 284 -24.17 -6.43 -12.46
CA THR A 284 -22.99 -5.78 -13.02
C THR A 284 -23.25 -4.28 -13.16
N ALA A 285 -22.38 -3.46 -12.57
CA ALA A 285 -22.34 -2.03 -12.75
C ALA A 285 -20.90 -1.60 -13.08
N PHE A 286 -20.76 -0.53 -13.85
CA PHE A 286 -19.45 -0.07 -14.30
C PHE A 286 -18.72 0.74 -13.21
N LEU A 287 -19.43 1.67 -12.57
CA LEU A 287 -18.94 2.47 -11.45
C LEU A 287 -20.01 2.50 -10.36
N PRO A 288 -19.64 2.54 -9.09
CA PRO A 288 -20.60 2.83 -8.03
C PRO A 288 -21.17 4.23 -8.24
N SER A 289 -22.44 4.42 -7.91
CA SER A 289 -23.05 5.75 -7.89
C SER A 289 -22.40 6.57 -6.78
N GLU A 290 -21.71 7.65 -7.14
CA GLU A 290 -21.15 8.60 -6.18
C GLU A 290 -22.12 9.76 -5.98
N ASP A 291 -22.40 10.09 -4.72
CA ASP A 291 -23.11 11.32 -4.39
C ASP A 291 -22.11 12.48 -4.37
N GLN A 292 -22.14 13.30 -5.41
CA GLN A 292 -21.27 14.48 -5.54
C GLN A 292 -21.87 15.72 -4.86
N GLY A 293 -23.00 15.58 -4.16
CA GLY A 293 -23.70 16.70 -3.52
C GLY A 293 -24.29 17.71 -4.53
N VAL A 294 -24.44 17.32 -5.80
CA VAL A 294 -24.94 18.19 -6.88
C VAL A 294 -26.29 17.70 -7.36
N LEU A 295 -27.28 18.58 -7.35
CA LEU A 295 -28.60 18.34 -7.90
C LEU A 295 -28.75 19.15 -9.22
N MET A 296 -28.82 18.45 -10.36
CA MET A 296 -29.09 19.09 -11.64
C MET A 296 -30.57 19.02 -11.96
N THR A 297 -31.19 20.17 -12.10
CA THR A 297 -32.58 20.27 -12.54
C THR A 297 -32.60 20.87 -13.95
N MET A 298 -33.13 20.14 -14.93
CA MET A 298 -33.38 20.65 -16.27
C MET A 298 -34.84 21.10 -16.37
N VAL A 299 -35.05 22.36 -16.65
CA VAL A 299 -36.39 22.92 -16.93
C VAL A 299 -36.47 23.24 -18.41
N SER A 300 -37.29 22.48 -19.14
CA SER A 300 -37.61 22.81 -20.55
C SER A 300 -38.88 23.67 -20.59
N LEU A 301 -38.74 24.90 -21.04
CA LEU A 301 -39.87 25.76 -21.28
C LEU A 301 -40.45 25.45 -22.69
N PRO A 302 -41.79 25.42 -22.84
CA PRO A 302 -42.37 25.28 -24.17
C PRO A 302 -41.99 26.49 -25.03
N ALA A 303 -41.74 26.25 -26.32
CA ALA A 303 -41.42 27.27 -27.30
C ALA A 303 -42.60 28.25 -27.52
#